data_a3777a448042397c9eace3e8dcb62322
#
_entry.id   a3777a448042397c9eace3e8dcb62322
#
_cell.length_a   1.000
_cell.length_b   1.000
_cell.length_c   1.000
_cell.angle_alpha   90.00
_cell.angle_beta   90.00
_cell.angle_gamma   90.00
#
_symmetry.space_group_name_H-M   'P 1'
#
loop_
_entity.id
_entity.type
_entity.pdbx_description
1 polymer ?
#
loop_
_entity_poly.entity_id
_entity_poly.type
_entity_poly.pdbx_seq_one_letter_code
_entity_poly.pdbx_strand_id
1 'polypeptide(L)'
;MTAAEMKQVHDAHVAAENRRDAAAAAATCHPEGFIENVALGVRFEGHAQIAAQYAALFHAFPDAEMMQEGEAFGTDVLVAWGVFRGTMRGPFFGVAPTGRRIAIPFVNVVPFRDGLMLGERAYFDLATLCAQAGLALEDLLAGGGSLPR
;
A
#
# COMPACT_ATOMS: atom_id res chain seq x y z
N MET A 1 -14.88 -16.40 -4.32
CA MET A 1 -13.54 -17.04 -4.49
C MET A 1 -13.23 -17.94 -3.30
N THR A 2 -12.49 -19.00 -3.50
CA THR A 2 -11.92 -19.80 -2.40
C THR A 2 -10.76 -19.09 -1.75
N ALA A 3 -10.41 -19.44 -0.51
CA ALA A 3 -9.24 -18.90 0.17
C ALA A 3 -7.95 -19.13 -0.62
N ALA A 4 -7.80 -20.29 -1.27
CA ALA A 4 -6.63 -20.61 -2.08
C ALA A 4 -6.50 -19.71 -3.32
N GLU A 5 -7.62 -19.42 -3.99
CA GLU A 5 -7.64 -18.50 -5.14
C GLU A 5 -7.31 -17.05 -4.71
N MET A 6 -7.91 -16.59 -3.61
CA MET A 6 -7.60 -15.25 -3.07
C MET A 6 -6.13 -15.14 -2.69
N LYS A 7 -5.59 -16.18 -2.01
CA LYS A 7 -4.18 -16.23 -1.66
C LYS A 7 -3.28 -16.16 -2.88
N GLN A 8 -3.57 -16.92 -3.92
CA GLN A 8 -2.75 -16.94 -5.15
C GLN A 8 -2.66 -15.54 -5.80
N VAL A 9 -3.79 -14.83 -5.89
CA VAL A 9 -3.81 -13.47 -6.45
C VAL A 9 -3.06 -12.50 -5.55
N HIS A 10 -3.27 -12.58 -4.24
CA HIS A 10 -2.61 -11.70 -3.28
C HIS A 10 -1.09 -11.95 -3.21
N ASP A 11 -0.65 -13.21 -3.23
CA ASP A 11 0.78 -13.55 -3.28
C ASP A 11 1.45 -12.98 -4.53
N ALA A 12 0.77 -13.02 -5.69
CA ALA A 12 1.26 -12.42 -6.93
C ALA A 12 1.38 -10.89 -6.81
N HIS A 13 0.42 -10.25 -6.14
CA HIS A 13 0.43 -8.82 -5.85
C HIS A 13 1.64 -8.44 -4.97
N VAL A 14 1.80 -9.08 -3.82
CA VAL A 14 2.93 -8.85 -2.89
C VAL A 14 4.27 -9.13 -3.57
N ALA A 15 4.35 -10.17 -4.40
CA ALA A 15 5.56 -10.45 -5.18
C ALA A 15 5.87 -9.33 -6.18
N ALA A 16 4.87 -8.72 -6.81
CA ALA A 16 5.06 -7.56 -7.69
C ALA A 16 5.53 -6.33 -6.91
N GLU A 17 4.94 -6.06 -5.75
CA GLU A 17 5.39 -4.98 -4.86
C GLU A 17 6.86 -5.17 -4.44
N ASN A 18 7.24 -6.37 -4.02
CA ASN A 18 8.61 -6.68 -3.59
C ASN A 18 9.63 -6.62 -4.74
N ARG A 19 9.20 -6.79 -5.99
CA ARG A 19 10.01 -6.48 -7.17
C ARG A 19 9.97 -5.01 -7.57
N ARG A 20 9.13 -4.21 -6.93
CA ARG A 20 8.85 -2.80 -7.28
C ARG A 20 8.33 -2.64 -8.71
N ASP A 21 7.51 -3.59 -9.12
CA ASP A 21 6.84 -3.61 -10.43
C ASP A 21 5.42 -3.04 -10.30
N ALA A 22 5.32 -1.72 -10.45
CA ALA A 22 4.06 -1.00 -10.30
C ALA A 22 2.98 -1.46 -11.30
N ALA A 23 3.37 -1.79 -12.53
CA ALA A 23 2.45 -2.25 -13.55
C ALA A 23 1.90 -3.65 -13.20
N ALA A 24 2.77 -4.58 -12.78
CA ALA A 24 2.36 -5.91 -12.36
C ALA A 24 1.49 -5.86 -11.09
N ALA A 25 1.80 -5.01 -10.13
CA ALA A 25 0.97 -4.81 -8.95
C ALA A 25 -0.44 -4.31 -9.32
N ALA A 26 -0.53 -3.30 -10.19
CA ALA A 26 -1.82 -2.80 -10.67
C ALA A 26 -2.61 -3.86 -11.47
N ALA A 27 -1.93 -4.73 -12.22
CA ALA A 27 -2.57 -5.78 -13.03
C ALA A 27 -3.26 -6.88 -12.20
N THR A 28 -2.92 -7.04 -10.92
CA THR A 28 -3.64 -7.95 -10.01
C THR A 28 -4.97 -7.39 -9.51
N CYS A 29 -5.18 -6.10 -9.70
CA CYS A 29 -6.41 -5.41 -9.33
C CYS A 29 -7.46 -5.50 -10.44
N HIS A 30 -8.73 -5.49 -10.05
CA HIS A 30 -9.85 -5.36 -10.97
C HIS A 30 -9.74 -4.02 -11.75
N PRO A 31 -10.21 -3.93 -13.03
CA PRO A 31 -10.19 -2.68 -13.79
C PRO A 31 -10.87 -1.49 -13.09
N GLU A 32 -11.94 -1.76 -12.31
CA GLU A 32 -12.62 -0.77 -11.45
C GLU A 32 -12.08 -0.79 -10.02
N GLY A 33 -10.88 -1.33 -9.83
CA GLY A 33 -10.28 -1.51 -8.52
C GLY A 33 -9.77 -0.22 -7.89
N PHE A 34 -9.39 -0.32 -6.62
CA PHE A 34 -8.88 0.83 -5.86
C PHE A 34 -7.76 0.44 -4.89
N ILE A 35 -6.91 1.40 -4.59
CA ILE A 35 -6.01 1.39 -3.42
C ILE A 35 -6.36 2.59 -2.55
N GLU A 36 -6.66 2.33 -1.29
CA GLU A 36 -7.01 3.35 -0.31
C GLU A 36 -5.99 3.35 0.83
N ASN A 37 -5.32 4.47 1.00
CA ASN A 37 -4.47 4.70 2.17
C ASN A 37 -5.33 5.38 3.24
N VAL A 38 -5.86 4.58 4.17
CA VAL A 38 -6.83 5.05 5.16
C VAL A 38 -6.20 6.06 6.11
N ALA A 39 -4.95 5.85 6.52
CA ALA A 39 -4.26 6.75 7.44
C ALA A 39 -4.08 8.17 6.88
N LEU A 40 -3.96 8.30 5.56
CA LEU A 40 -3.80 9.58 4.85
C LEU A 40 -5.10 10.06 4.17
N GLY A 41 -6.18 9.26 4.21
CA GLY A 41 -7.46 9.62 3.62
C GLY A 41 -7.42 9.78 2.09
N VAL A 42 -6.53 9.06 1.40
CA VAL A 42 -6.38 9.12 -0.06
C VAL A 42 -6.79 7.81 -0.71
N ARG A 43 -7.37 7.90 -1.90
CA ARG A 43 -7.82 6.76 -2.68
C ARG A 43 -7.48 6.96 -4.16
N PHE A 44 -6.98 5.90 -4.78
CA PHE A 44 -6.61 5.83 -6.18
C PHE A 44 -7.46 4.77 -6.87
N GLU A 45 -8.06 5.09 -8.02
CA GLU A 45 -9.02 4.23 -8.70
C GLU A 45 -8.58 3.92 -10.13
N GLY A 46 -8.76 2.65 -10.50
CA GLY A 46 -8.37 2.12 -11.81
C GLY A 46 -6.87 1.91 -11.98
N HIS A 47 -6.51 1.06 -12.95
CA HIS A 47 -5.12 0.61 -13.14
C HIS A 47 -4.13 1.77 -13.29
N ALA A 48 -4.49 2.84 -13.98
CA ALA A 48 -3.57 3.96 -14.24
C ALA A 48 -3.19 4.70 -12.95
N GLN A 49 -4.16 5.01 -12.09
CA GLN A 49 -3.90 5.68 -10.83
C GLN A 49 -3.21 4.76 -9.83
N ILE A 50 -3.59 3.47 -9.78
CA ILE A 50 -2.97 2.45 -8.93
C ILE A 50 -1.49 2.29 -9.32
N ALA A 51 -1.19 2.12 -10.61
CA ALA A 51 0.19 2.00 -11.08
C ALA A 51 1.02 3.27 -10.78
N ALA A 52 0.44 4.46 -10.96
CA ALA A 52 1.10 5.72 -10.63
C ALA A 52 1.40 5.83 -9.13
N GLN A 53 0.48 5.40 -8.28
CA GLN A 53 0.67 5.39 -6.82
C GLN A 53 1.80 4.44 -6.41
N TYR A 54 1.84 3.20 -6.95
CA TYR A 54 2.93 2.27 -6.67
C TYR A 54 4.27 2.79 -7.19
N ALA A 55 4.30 3.38 -8.39
CA ALA A 55 5.52 4.00 -8.92
C ALA A 55 6.04 5.12 -8.00
N ALA A 56 5.15 5.96 -7.48
CA ALA A 56 5.50 7.01 -6.52
C ALA A 56 6.01 6.44 -5.19
N LEU A 57 5.37 5.38 -4.68
CA LEU A 57 5.81 4.68 -3.47
C LEU A 57 7.21 4.10 -3.63
N PHE A 58 7.48 3.40 -4.75
CA PHE A 58 8.79 2.80 -5.03
C PHE A 58 9.86 3.83 -5.34
N HIS A 59 9.48 4.99 -5.87
CA HIS A 59 10.40 6.12 -6.00
C HIS A 59 10.76 6.72 -4.63
N ALA A 60 9.78 6.86 -3.73
CA ALA A 60 10.01 7.33 -2.37
C ALA A 60 10.85 6.33 -1.55
N PHE A 61 10.59 5.03 -1.70
CA PHE A 61 11.25 3.94 -0.98
C PHE A 61 11.81 2.90 -1.98
N PRO A 62 12.98 3.14 -2.60
CA PRO A 62 13.53 2.24 -3.63
C PRO A 62 13.89 0.84 -3.13
N ASP A 63 14.07 0.70 -1.82
CA ASP A 63 14.31 -0.55 -1.10
C ASP A 63 13.06 -1.07 -0.36
N ALA A 64 11.87 -0.63 -0.80
CA ALA A 64 10.60 -1.06 -0.19
C ALA A 64 10.46 -2.57 -0.14
N GLU A 65 10.03 -3.08 1.01
CA GLU A 65 9.79 -4.49 1.26
C GLU A 65 8.51 -4.67 2.08
N MET A 66 7.57 -5.46 1.55
CA MET A 66 6.37 -5.91 2.26
C MET A 66 6.66 -7.26 2.91
N MET A 67 6.76 -7.28 4.23
CA MET A 67 6.97 -8.50 5.02
C MET A 67 5.64 -8.95 5.63
N GLN A 68 4.94 -9.82 4.92
CA GLN A 68 3.69 -10.38 5.43
C GLN A 68 3.97 -11.37 6.55
N GLU A 69 3.31 -11.20 7.68
CA GLU A 69 3.43 -12.06 8.88
C GLU A 69 2.25 -13.00 9.04
N GLY A 70 1.09 -12.66 8.46
CA GLY A 70 -0.09 -13.50 8.51
C GLY A 70 -1.23 -12.99 7.65
N GLU A 71 -2.24 -13.85 7.54
CA GLU A 71 -3.44 -13.57 6.75
C GLU A 71 -4.66 -14.30 7.32
N ALA A 72 -5.85 -13.78 7.06
CA ALA A 72 -7.13 -14.39 7.38
C ALA A 72 -8.10 -14.21 6.21
N PHE A 73 -9.01 -15.15 6.02
CA PHE A 73 -9.92 -15.19 4.89
C PHE A 73 -11.38 -15.14 5.36
N GLY A 74 -12.18 -14.34 4.67
CA GLY A 74 -13.64 -14.31 4.75
C GLY A 74 -14.26 -14.61 3.39
N THR A 75 -15.55 -14.32 3.23
CA THR A 75 -16.23 -14.42 1.93
C THR A 75 -15.75 -13.28 1.02
N ASP A 76 -15.03 -13.65 -0.03
CA ASP A 76 -14.46 -12.70 -1.01
C ASP A 76 -13.66 -11.53 -0.39
N VAL A 77 -13.01 -11.79 0.74
CA VAL A 77 -12.15 -10.84 1.43
C VAL A 77 -10.98 -11.57 2.09
N LEU A 78 -9.81 -10.96 1.99
CA LEU A 78 -8.59 -11.34 2.71
C LEU A 78 -8.18 -10.17 3.60
N VAL A 79 -7.69 -10.48 4.78
CA VAL A 79 -7.01 -9.53 5.65
C VAL A 79 -5.57 -10.01 5.82
N ALA A 80 -4.61 -9.18 5.44
CA ALA A 80 -3.19 -9.46 5.61
C ALA A 80 -2.57 -8.47 6.58
N TRP A 81 -1.56 -8.90 7.33
CA TRP A 81 -0.80 -8.02 8.22
C TRP A 81 0.67 -8.34 8.17
N GLY A 82 1.48 -7.36 8.54
CA GLY A 82 2.93 -7.48 8.54
C GLY A 82 3.63 -6.17 8.79
N VAL A 83 4.83 -6.04 8.24
CA VAL A 83 5.67 -4.85 8.37
C VAL A 83 6.11 -4.36 7.00
N PHE A 84 5.88 -3.09 6.71
CA PHE A 84 6.46 -2.39 5.58
C PHE A 84 7.80 -1.78 6.00
N ARG A 85 8.84 -2.03 5.23
CA ARG A 85 10.19 -1.47 5.44
C ARG A 85 10.65 -0.68 4.23
N GLY A 86 11.46 0.32 4.48
CA GLY A 86 12.13 1.06 3.42
C GLY A 86 12.95 2.22 3.94
N THR A 87 13.70 2.84 3.04
CA THR A 87 14.47 4.06 3.30
C THR A 87 13.89 5.19 2.45
N MET A 88 13.49 6.29 3.06
CA MET A 88 12.89 7.43 2.37
C MET A 88 13.95 8.20 1.57
N ARG A 89 14.13 7.80 0.31
CA ARG A 89 15.13 8.37 -0.61
C ARG A 89 14.53 9.29 -1.67
N GLY A 90 13.22 9.29 -1.84
CA GLY A 90 12.49 10.16 -2.74
C GLY A 90 11.36 10.89 -2.02
N PRO A 91 10.71 11.86 -2.69
CA PRO A 91 9.59 12.60 -2.09
C PRO A 91 8.42 11.66 -1.80
N PHE A 92 7.76 11.89 -0.66
CA PHE A 92 6.59 11.15 -0.23
C PHE A 92 5.47 12.14 0.12
N PHE A 93 4.36 12.08 -0.60
CA PHE A 93 3.26 13.07 -0.51
C PHE A 93 3.75 14.52 -0.52
N GLY A 94 4.66 14.84 -1.44
CA GLY A 94 5.21 16.17 -1.61
C GLY A 94 6.28 16.58 -0.59
N VAL A 95 6.54 15.75 0.43
CA VAL A 95 7.57 16.02 1.43
C VAL A 95 8.92 15.52 0.93
N ALA A 96 9.96 16.34 1.10
CA ALA A 96 11.32 16.01 0.68
C ALA A 96 11.87 14.77 1.41
N PRO A 97 12.73 13.97 0.75
CA PRO A 97 13.30 12.77 1.35
C PRO A 97 14.18 13.11 2.57
N THR A 98 14.04 12.31 3.61
CA THR A 98 14.79 12.46 4.85
C THR A 98 16.00 11.52 4.95
N GLY A 99 16.05 10.49 4.09
CA GLY A 99 17.06 9.43 4.15
C GLY A 99 16.89 8.46 5.33
N ARG A 100 15.81 8.59 6.11
CA ARG A 100 15.56 7.73 7.26
C ARG A 100 14.95 6.40 6.85
N ARG A 101 15.29 5.35 7.61
CA ARG A 101 14.69 4.02 7.51
C ARG A 101 13.41 3.97 8.32
N ILE A 102 12.42 3.28 7.76
CA ILE A 102 11.16 2.99 8.43
C ILE A 102 10.91 1.49 8.48
N ALA A 103 10.18 1.06 9.51
CA ALA A 103 9.62 -0.28 9.66
C ALA A 103 8.29 -0.11 10.39
N ILE A 104 7.18 -0.10 9.66
CA ILE A 104 5.86 0.21 10.19
C ILE A 104 4.91 -0.98 10.04
N PRO A 105 4.19 -1.37 11.10
CA PRO A 105 3.15 -2.37 11.01
C PRO A 105 2.03 -1.90 10.08
N PHE A 106 1.48 -2.83 9.31
CA PHE A 106 0.31 -2.59 8.49
C PHE A 106 -0.74 -3.68 8.64
N VAL A 107 -1.96 -3.33 8.33
CA VAL A 107 -3.07 -4.26 8.07
C VAL A 107 -3.73 -3.85 6.77
N ASN A 108 -3.84 -4.76 5.83
CA ASN A 108 -4.53 -4.55 4.56
C ASN A 108 -5.83 -5.36 4.53
N VAL A 109 -6.94 -4.71 4.19
CA VAL A 109 -8.22 -5.35 3.92
C VAL A 109 -8.43 -5.37 2.42
N VAL A 110 -8.47 -6.57 1.85
CA VAL A 110 -8.45 -6.83 0.41
C VAL A 110 -9.73 -7.53 -0.01
N PRO A 111 -10.75 -6.81 -0.51
CA PRO A 111 -11.91 -7.41 -1.15
C PRO A 111 -11.56 -7.94 -2.54
N PHE A 112 -12.27 -8.99 -2.97
CA PHE A 112 -12.11 -9.62 -4.28
C PHE A 112 -13.41 -9.57 -5.09
N ARG A 113 -13.26 -9.50 -6.41
CA ARG A 113 -14.37 -9.60 -7.39
C ARG A 113 -13.83 -10.14 -8.71
N ASP A 114 -14.58 -11.06 -9.32
CA ASP A 114 -14.28 -11.62 -10.65
C ASP A 114 -12.85 -12.20 -10.78
N GLY A 115 -12.34 -12.81 -9.71
CA GLY A 115 -11.04 -13.46 -9.70
C GLY A 115 -9.85 -12.51 -9.47
N LEU A 116 -10.09 -11.22 -9.21
CA LEU A 116 -9.07 -10.19 -8.99
C LEU A 116 -9.30 -9.46 -7.66
N MET A 117 -8.29 -8.75 -7.18
CA MET A 117 -8.45 -7.82 -6.06
C MET A 117 -9.37 -6.68 -6.50
N LEU A 118 -10.54 -6.55 -5.86
CA LEU A 118 -11.39 -5.36 -6.08
C LEU A 118 -10.72 -4.11 -5.54
N GLY A 119 -9.86 -4.27 -4.55
CA GLY A 119 -9.07 -3.18 -4.02
C GLY A 119 -8.30 -3.57 -2.77
N GLU A 120 -7.67 -2.59 -2.20
CA GLU A 120 -6.96 -2.70 -0.93
C GLU A 120 -7.22 -1.47 -0.08
N ARG A 121 -7.53 -1.68 1.20
CA ARG A 121 -7.52 -0.65 2.23
C ARG A 121 -6.33 -0.88 3.13
N ALA A 122 -5.34 0.01 3.02
CA ALA A 122 -4.13 -0.04 3.82
C ALA A 122 -4.31 0.78 5.11
N TYR A 123 -4.12 0.13 6.23
CA TYR A 123 -4.12 0.72 7.58
C TYR A 123 -2.72 0.63 8.16
N PHE A 124 -2.19 1.73 8.61
CA PHE A 124 -0.91 1.77 9.31
C PHE A 124 -0.88 2.91 10.33
N ASP A 125 0.06 2.84 11.26
CA ASP A 125 0.24 3.87 12.27
C ASP A 125 0.98 5.08 11.69
N LEU A 126 0.21 6.14 11.41
CA LEU A 126 0.72 7.38 10.86
C LEU A 126 1.67 8.10 11.82
N ALA A 127 1.43 8.01 13.13
CA ALA A 127 2.32 8.60 14.14
C ALA A 127 3.69 7.91 14.13
N THR A 128 3.70 6.57 14.04
CA THR A 128 4.94 5.80 13.90
C THR A 128 5.67 6.14 12.60
N LEU A 129 4.97 6.27 11.48
CA LEU A 129 5.57 6.70 10.21
C LEU A 129 6.24 8.07 10.36
N CYS A 130 5.52 9.05 10.88
CA CYS A 130 6.04 10.41 11.06
C CYS A 130 7.28 10.42 11.97
N ALA A 131 7.23 9.70 13.09
CA ALA A 131 8.35 9.64 14.03
C ALA A 131 9.60 8.99 13.41
N GLN A 132 9.44 7.86 12.73
CA GLN A 132 10.57 7.13 12.12
C GLN A 132 11.13 7.86 10.90
N ALA A 133 10.27 8.34 10.01
CA ALA A 133 10.67 9.04 8.79
C ALA A 133 11.14 10.49 9.06
N GLY A 134 10.86 11.04 10.24
CA GLY A 134 11.17 12.43 10.59
C GLY A 134 10.30 13.44 9.84
N LEU A 135 9.00 13.12 9.68
CA LEU A 135 8.03 13.93 8.98
C LEU A 135 7.09 14.64 9.97
N ALA A 136 6.63 15.83 9.62
CA ALA A 136 5.53 16.46 10.29
C ALA A 136 4.20 16.04 9.62
N LEU A 137 3.18 15.76 10.42
CA LEU A 137 1.87 15.35 9.92
C LEU A 137 1.25 16.41 9.00
N GLU A 138 1.36 17.68 9.38
CA GLU A 138 0.86 18.82 8.60
C GLU A 138 1.47 18.90 7.20
N ASP A 139 2.73 18.53 7.04
CA ASP A 139 3.40 18.53 5.74
C ASP A 139 2.85 17.42 4.82
N LEU A 140 2.58 16.24 5.36
CA LEU A 140 1.93 15.15 4.62
C LEU A 140 0.52 15.53 4.18
N LEU A 141 -0.24 16.20 5.04
CA LEU A 141 -1.59 16.66 4.73
C LEU A 141 -1.59 17.78 3.66
N ALA A 142 -0.62 18.69 3.72
CA ALA A 142 -0.44 19.73 2.70
C ALA A 142 -0.03 19.13 1.34
N GLY A 143 0.69 18.00 1.34
CA GLY A 143 1.14 17.28 0.14
C GLY A 143 0.06 16.42 -0.54
N GLY A 144 -1.18 16.46 -0.08
CA GLY A 144 -2.32 15.76 -0.70
C GLY A 144 -2.97 14.70 0.17
N GLY A 145 -2.40 14.40 1.35
CA GLY A 145 -3.07 13.60 2.37
C GLY A 145 -4.24 14.37 3.00
N SER A 146 -5.23 13.64 3.49
CA SER A 146 -6.30 14.19 4.33
C SER A 146 -6.60 13.20 5.45
N LEU A 147 -6.97 13.70 6.63
CA LEU A 147 -7.41 12.80 7.69
C LEU A 147 -8.77 12.18 7.35
N PRO A 148 -9.00 10.90 7.65
CA PRO A 148 -10.31 10.28 7.52
C PRO A 148 -11.33 11.06 8.35
N ARG A 149 -12.52 11.24 7.80
CA ARG A 149 -13.66 11.87 8.50
C ARG A 149 -14.45 10.84 9.28
#